data_880db59ae80fae26b2831acc1ac04d92
#
_entry.id   880db59ae80fae26b2831acc1ac04d92
#
_cell.length_a   1.000
_cell.length_b   1.000
_cell.length_c   1.000
_cell.angle_alpha   90.00
_cell.angle_beta   90.00
_cell.angle_gamma   90.00
#
_symmetry.space_group_name_H-M   'P 1'
#
loop_
_entity.id
_entity.type
_entity.pdbx_description
1 polymer ?
#
loop_
_entity_poly.entity_id
_entity_poly.type
_entity_poly.pdbx_seq_one_letter_code
_entity_poly.pdbx_strand_id
1 'polypeptide(L)'
;MLKNMHSLNTREFNDPTRRHSWTSMMLKSYGMICKLGTSGPGDGFVEDCALGSLLSLDIKMTNQRVSPTLRDNACWNGDHLFLKVVKQGSISIEQNRGTRTFGPDSLVIVDPLYPYAETFDISTSAAILRISKEAMRIRGLPYSFHEVMGRDLSSPDVLVVRDFVLFLVAKSSSISQDVADRMSQHCMDLMDIVLNDGAKSGRNRTSASALVLRAKQVITRLARNPDLDVGWIARELSVSPNYLTRAFRSTGQTPMRYLMAVRLQLAKNLLLAQNPKVKEISFRCGFSSSSYFCAAFKREFGISPLEFAYLHVEN
;
A
#
# COMPACT_ATOMS: atom_id res chain seq x y z
N MET A 1 18.09 11.03 15.14
CA MET A 1 16.98 10.37 15.85
C MET A 1 16.99 8.90 15.47
N LEU A 2 17.09 8.01 16.46
CA LEU A 2 16.94 6.57 16.25
C LEU A 2 15.51 6.32 15.77
N LYS A 3 15.34 5.61 14.65
CA LYS A 3 14.03 5.17 14.17
C LYS A 3 13.36 4.32 15.25
N ASN A 4 12.05 4.47 15.44
CA ASN A 4 11.27 3.56 16.29
C ASN A 4 11.34 2.16 15.66
N MET A 5 12.22 1.35 16.20
CA MET A 5 12.39 -0.06 15.87
C MET A 5 11.82 -0.87 17.04
N HIS A 6 10.86 -1.75 16.74
CA HIS A 6 10.37 -2.71 17.70
C HIS A 6 10.88 -4.09 17.32
N SER A 7 11.40 -4.81 18.29
CA SER A 7 11.86 -6.20 18.12
C SER A 7 11.20 -7.08 19.17
N LEU A 8 10.64 -8.19 18.72
CA LEU A 8 10.09 -9.25 19.58
C LEU A 8 10.82 -10.55 19.26
N ASN A 9 11.40 -11.17 20.27
CA ASN A 9 12.13 -12.43 20.11
C ASN A 9 11.74 -13.40 21.23
N THR A 10 11.23 -14.56 20.86
CA THR A 10 10.86 -15.59 21.84
C THR A 10 12.02 -16.03 22.72
N ARG A 11 13.27 -15.90 22.27
CA ARG A 11 14.47 -16.28 23.02
C ARG A 11 14.75 -15.35 24.21
N GLU A 12 14.12 -14.20 24.27
CA GLU A 12 14.24 -13.24 25.38
C GLU A 12 13.35 -13.61 26.58
N PHE A 13 12.47 -14.60 26.41
CA PHE A 13 11.55 -15.04 27.45
C PHE A 13 12.02 -16.34 28.10
N ASN A 14 11.82 -16.44 29.42
CA ASN A 14 12.03 -17.69 30.16
C ASN A 14 11.06 -18.78 29.68
N ASP A 15 11.51 -20.02 29.65
CA ASP A 15 10.80 -21.14 29.06
C ASP A 15 9.34 -21.32 29.51
N PRO A 16 8.99 -21.26 30.81
CA PRO A 16 7.60 -21.46 31.24
C PRO A 16 6.63 -20.35 30.77
N THR A 17 7.12 -19.14 30.53
CA THR A 17 6.28 -17.99 30.15
C THR A 17 6.36 -17.65 28.66
N ARG A 18 7.33 -18.21 27.94
CA ARG A 18 7.64 -17.90 26.54
C ARG A 18 6.41 -17.91 25.65
N ARG A 19 5.64 -18.99 25.69
CA ARG A 19 4.45 -19.15 24.84
C ARG A 19 3.39 -18.08 25.11
N HIS A 20 3.11 -17.82 26.38
CA HIS A 20 2.13 -16.81 26.80
C HIS A 20 2.60 -15.41 26.44
N SER A 21 3.84 -15.08 26.72
CA SER A 21 4.42 -13.77 26.42
C SER A 21 4.41 -13.50 24.94
N TRP A 22 4.82 -14.46 24.10
CA TRP A 22 4.80 -14.37 22.65
C TRP A 22 3.38 -14.10 22.12
N THR A 23 2.40 -14.93 22.47
CA THR A 23 1.02 -14.77 21.99
C THR A 23 0.40 -13.45 22.46
N SER A 24 0.66 -13.03 23.69
CA SER A 24 0.19 -11.75 24.24
C SER A 24 0.80 -10.55 23.51
N MET A 25 2.10 -10.58 23.22
CA MET A 25 2.80 -9.50 22.54
C MET A 25 2.39 -9.42 21.05
N MET A 26 2.27 -10.55 20.36
CA MET A 26 1.77 -10.58 18.98
C MET A 26 0.36 -10.01 18.88
N LEU A 27 -0.50 -10.30 19.86
CA LEU A 27 -1.84 -9.74 19.92
C LEU A 27 -1.81 -8.23 20.17
N LYS A 28 -1.01 -7.76 21.13
CA LYS A 28 -0.94 -6.35 21.53
C LYS A 28 -0.27 -5.46 20.48
N SER A 29 0.88 -5.91 19.93
CA SER A 29 1.70 -5.10 19.04
C SER A 29 1.25 -5.19 17.58
N TYR A 30 0.77 -6.37 17.17
CA TYR A 30 0.44 -6.62 15.75
C TYR A 30 -1.01 -7.03 15.52
N GLY A 31 -1.85 -7.13 16.56
CA GLY A 31 -3.23 -7.58 16.41
C GLY A 31 -3.37 -8.99 15.85
N MET A 32 -2.35 -9.84 16.04
CA MET A 32 -2.31 -11.20 15.52
C MET A 32 -2.57 -12.22 16.62
N ILE A 33 -3.53 -13.09 16.38
CA ILE A 33 -3.78 -14.27 17.21
C ILE A 33 -2.80 -15.35 16.77
N CYS A 34 -1.94 -15.80 17.69
CA CYS A 34 -0.99 -16.89 17.45
C CYS A 34 -1.43 -18.18 18.14
N LYS A 35 -1.50 -19.26 17.37
CA LYS A 35 -1.68 -20.62 17.87
C LYS A 35 -0.38 -21.38 17.62
N LEU A 36 0.33 -21.69 18.72
CA LEU A 36 1.58 -22.43 18.65
C LEU A 36 1.29 -23.93 18.54
N GLY A 37 2.00 -24.63 17.68
CA GLY A 37 1.94 -26.09 17.56
C GLY A 37 2.40 -26.80 18.84
N THR A 38 2.04 -28.06 18.97
CA THR A 38 2.38 -28.91 20.13
C THR A 38 3.80 -29.51 20.06
N SER A 39 4.34 -29.65 18.86
CA SER A 39 5.65 -30.26 18.61
C SER A 39 6.73 -29.15 18.56
N GLY A 40 7.43 -28.96 19.70
CA GLY A 40 8.56 -28.04 19.75
C GLY A 40 8.28 -26.65 20.34
N PRO A 41 9.31 -25.83 20.53
CA PRO A 41 9.23 -24.57 21.30
C PRO A 41 8.43 -23.46 20.63
N GLY A 42 8.11 -23.54 19.32
CA GLY A 42 7.40 -22.48 18.61
C GLY A 42 8.19 -21.17 18.63
N ASP A 43 9.36 -21.14 18.00
CA ASP A 43 10.19 -19.94 17.98
C ASP A 43 9.58 -18.85 17.08
N GLY A 44 9.70 -17.61 17.54
CA GLY A 44 9.26 -16.44 16.81
C GLY A 44 10.21 -15.27 16.98
N PHE A 45 10.40 -14.54 15.90
CA PHE A 45 11.11 -13.25 15.83
C PHE A 45 10.33 -12.35 14.90
N VAL A 46 10.11 -11.10 15.31
CA VAL A 46 9.57 -10.03 14.50
C VAL A 46 10.36 -8.77 14.82
N GLU A 47 10.88 -8.12 13.79
CA GLU A 47 11.47 -6.80 13.88
C GLU A 47 10.73 -5.89 12.92
N ASP A 48 10.22 -4.76 13.39
CA ASP A 48 9.58 -3.76 12.56
C ASP A 48 10.29 -2.42 12.62
N CYS A 49 10.27 -1.70 11.50
CA CYS A 49 10.87 -0.40 11.38
C CYS A 49 10.06 0.49 10.43
N ALA A 50 9.82 1.73 10.84
CA ALA A 50 9.23 2.74 9.95
C ALA A 50 10.18 3.02 8.76
N LEU A 51 9.64 2.93 7.54
CA LEU A 51 10.38 3.11 6.28
C LEU A 51 9.64 4.13 5.40
N GLY A 52 9.77 5.42 5.74
CA GLY A 52 9.01 6.48 5.09
C GLY A 52 7.50 6.28 5.25
N SER A 53 6.79 6.16 4.14
CA SER A 53 5.34 5.89 4.11
C SER A 53 4.97 4.40 4.29
N LEU A 54 5.98 3.52 4.42
CA LEU A 54 5.82 2.08 4.62
C LEU A 54 6.20 1.67 6.04
N LEU A 55 5.78 0.48 6.44
CA LEU A 55 6.35 -0.23 7.59
C LEU A 55 7.00 -1.50 7.08
N SER A 56 8.28 -1.68 7.39
CA SER A 56 9.01 -2.92 7.12
C SER A 56 8.92 -3.86 8.30
N LEU A 57 8.73 -5.15 8.04
CA LEU A 57 8.82 -6.20 9.05
C LEU A 57 9.75 -7.30 8.54
N ASP A 58 10.68 -7.71 9.38
CA ASP A 58 11.47 -8.92 9.21
C ASP A 58 10.99 -9.97 10.20
N ILE A 59 10.54 -11.12 9.69
CA ILE A 59 9.97 -12.16 10.54
C ILE A 59 10.73 -13.48 10.40
N LYS A 60 10.80 -14.21 11.52
CA LYS A 60 11.16 -15.63 11.54
C LYS A 60 10.20 -16.35 12.48
N MET A 61 9.53 -17.37 11.96
CA MET A 61 8.49 -18.10 12.69
C MET A 61 8.63 -19.60 12.44
N THR A 62 8.31 -20.40 13.46
CA THR A 62 8.38 -21.86 13.40
C THR A 62 7.20 -22.47 14.15
N ASN A 63 6.58 -23.48 13.57
CA ASN A 63 5.52 -24.29 14.20
C ASN A 63 4.42 -23.45 14.85
N GLN A 64 3.83 -22.55 14.06
CA GLN A 64 2.73 -21.71 14.53
C GLN A 64 1.79 -21.32 13.41
N ARG A 65 0.54 -21.04 13.80
CA ARG A 65 -0.49 -20.48 12.94
C ARG A 65 -0.86 -19.09 13.46
N VAL A 66 -0.85 -18.11 12.59
CA VAL A 66 -1.21 -16.72 12.91
C VAL A 66 -2.40 -16.25 12.07
N SER A 67 -3.27 -15.48 12.69
CA SER A 67 -4.41 -14.86 12.00
C SER A 67 -4.70 -13.47 12.58
N PRO A 68 -5.17 -12.51 11.80
CA PRO A 68 -5.57 -11.21 12.34
C PRO A 68 -6.78 -11.37 13.26
N THR A 69 -6.85 -10.56 14.31
CA THR A 69 -8.09 -10.44 15.10
C THR A 69 -9.13 -9.65 14.31
N LEU A 70 -10.36 -10.15 14.28
CA LEU A 70 -11.50 -9.49 13.62
C LEU A 70 -12.17 -8.42 14.51
N ARG A 71 -11.70 -8.24 15.75
CA ARG A 71 -12.26 -7.24 16.67
C ARG A 71 -11.46 -5.95 16.57
N ASP A 72 -12.18 -4.82 16.62
CA ASP A 72 -11.69 -3.42 16.61
C ASP A 72 -10.27 -3.25 17.15
N ASN A 73 -9.30 -3.59 16.34
CA ASN A 73 -7.91 -3.41 16.69
C ASN A 73 -7.34 -2.31 15.80
N ALA A 74 -6.89 -1.23 16.42
CA ALA A 74 -6.26 -0.09 15.73
C ALA A 74 -5.09 -0.51 14.80
N CYS A 75 -4.52 -1.71 15.00
CA CYS A 75 -3.45 -2.25 14.17
C CYS A 75 -3.94 -2.82 12.82
N TRP A 76 -5.23 -3.22 12.71
CA TRP A 76 -5.76 -3.98 11.56
C TRP A 76 -7.13 -3.48 11.11
N ASN A 77 -7.20 -2.20 10.74
CA ASN A 77 -8.44 -1.59 10.24
C ASN A 77 -8.74 -1.90 8.75
N GLY A 78 -8.00 -2.82 8.14
CA GLY A 78 -8.18 -3.17 6.73
C GLY A 78 -7.63 -2.14 5.73
N ASP A 79 -7.00 -1.04 6.20
CA ASP A 79 -6.53 0.06 5.36
C ASP A 79 -5.13 -0.17 4.76
N HIS A 80 -4.59 -1.36 4.95
CA HIS A 80 -3.26 -1.72 4.48
C HIS A 80 -3.27 -3.02 3.68
N LEU A 81 -2.26 -3.19 2.85
CA LEU A 81 -1.89 -4.43 2.18
C LEU A 81 -0.55 -4.93 2.74
N PHE A 82 -0.33 -6.23 2.66
CA PHE A 82 0.97 -6.84 2.95
C PHE A 82 1.59 -7.38 1.68
N LEU A 83 2.77 -6.88 1.36
CA LEU A 83 3.66 -7.45 0.36
C LEU A 83 4.71 -8.26 1.09
N LYS A 84 4.75 -9.57 0.84
CA LYS A 84 5.62 -10.52 1.53
C LYS A 84 6.57 -11.18 0.55
N VAL A 85 7.83 -11.30 0.94
CA VAL A 85 8.83 -12.11 0.25
C VAL A 85 9.31 -13.19 1.20
N VAL A 86 9.11 -14.45 0.83
CA VAL A 86 9.59 -15.60 1.60
C VAL A 86 11.09 -15.73 1.37
N LYS A 87 11.90 -15.62 2.44
CA LYS A 87 13.36 -15.75 2.36
C LYS A 87 13.82 -17.20 2.50
N GLN A 88 13.18 -17.93 3.42
CA GLN A 88 13.48 -19.33 3.73
C GLN A 88 12.23 -20.03 4.26
N GLY A 89 12.14 -21.33 4.03
CA GLY A 89 11.00 -22.13 4.47
C GLY A 89 9.78 -21.94 3.58
N SER A 90 8.59 -22.01 4.15
CA SER A 90 7.34 -21.81 3.42
C SER A 90 6.25 -21.22 4.30
N ILE A 91 5.34 -20.47 3.67
CA ILE A 91 4.14 -19.92 4.30
C ILE A 91 2.93 -20.53 3.60
N SER A 92 2.09 -21.25 4.35
CA SER A 92 0.78 -21.69 3.87
C SER A 92 -0.27 -20.68 4.28
N ILE A 93 -0.95 -20.07 3.32
CA ILE A 93 -1.97 -19.02 3.55
C ILE A 93 -3.33 -19.59 3.17
N GLU A 94 -4.22 -19.62 4.16
CA GLU A 94 -5.63 -20.00 3.99
C GLU A 94 -6.47 -18.73 3.89
N GLN A 95 -7.21 -18.57 2.81
CA GLN A 95 -8.17 -17.48 2.58
C GLN A 95 -9.29 -17.98 1.67
N ASN A 96 -10.55 -17.57 1.92
CA ASN A 96 -11.71 -17.90 1.11
C ASN A 96 -11.87 -19.42 0.81
N ARG A 97 -11.68 -20.27 1.82
CA ARG A 97 -11.75 -21.75 1.74
C ARG A 97 -10.67 -22.40 0.85
N GLY A 98 -9.69 -21.64 0.39
CA GLY A 98 -8.52 -22.14 -0.34
C GLY A 98 -7.26 -21.99 0.48
N THR A 99 -6.34 -22.98 0.35
CA THR A 99 -5.00 -22.89 0.92
C THR A 99 -3.98 -22.85 -0.20
N ARG A 100 -3.05 -21.90 -0.12
CA ARG A 100 -1.92 -21.80 -1.03
C ARG A 100 -0.63 -21.75 -0.24
N THR A 101 0.37 -22.53 -0.69
CA THR A 101 1.70 -22.57 -0.06
C THR A 101 2.70 -21.85 -0.96
N PHE A 102 3.51 -21.01 -0.33
CA PHE A 102 4.53 -20.19 -0.96
C PHE A 102 5.89 -20.52 -0.37
N GLY A 103 6.78 -21.03 -1.22
CA GLY A 103 8.16 -21.37 -0.87
C GLY A 103 9.12 -20.18 -0.96
N PRO A 104 10.44 -20.46 -0.83
CA PRO A 104 11.47 -19.44 -0.94
C PRO A 104 11.34 -18.62 -2.23
N ASP A 105 11.76 -17.37 -2.16
CA ASP A 105 11.69 -16.36 -3.21
C ASP A 105 10.28 -15.92 -3.62
N SER A 106 9.23 -16.62 -3.19
CA SER A 106 7.85 -16.21 -3.51
C SER A 106 7.55 -14.78 -3.06
N LEU A 107 6.96 -14.01 -3.97
CA LEU A 107 6.43 -12.68 -3.70
C LEU A 107 4.90 -12.77 -3.66
N VAL A 108 4.31 -12.36 -2.52
CA VAL A 108 2.90 -12.60 -2.20
C VAL A 108 2.25 -11.31 -1.71
N ILE A 109 1.04 -11.03 -2.18
CA ILE A 109 0.21 -9.91 -1.69
C ILE A 109 -0.97 -10.49 -0.92
N VAL A 110 -1.17 -9.97 0.31
CA VAL A 110 -2.29 -10.34 1.19
C VAL A 110 -3.08 -9.08 1.53
N ASP A 111 -4.41 -9.15 1.36
CA ASP A 111 -5.33 -8.11 1.82
C ASP A 111 -6.00 -8.56 3.13
N PRO A 112 -5.67 -7.95 4.27
CA PRO A 112 -6.21 -8.33 5.57
C PRO A 112 -7.69 -7.93 5.77
N LEU A 113 -8.31 -7.19 4.83
CA LEU A 113 -9.75 -6.92 4.85
C LEU A 113 -10.56 -8.23 4.80
N TYR A 114 -10.01 -9.26 4.17
CA TYR A 114 -10.62 -10.57 4.07
C TYR A 114 -9.94 -11.53 5.07
N PRO A 115 -10.72 -12.27 5.88
CA PRO A 115 -10.17 -13.19 6.87
C PRO A 115 -9.18 -14.16 6.25
N TYR A 116 -8.01 -14.30 6.87
CA TYR A 116 -6.97 -15.24 6.44
C TYR A 116 -6.23 -15.81 7.64
N ALA A 117 -5.50 -16.88 7.42
CA ALA A 117 -4.57 -17.43 8.40
C ALA A 117 -3.30 -17.90 7.70
N GLU A 118 -2.17 -17.72 8.37
CA GLU A 118 -0.85 -18.15 7.90
C GLU A 118 -0.31 -19.26 8.81
N THR A 119 0.20 -20.32 8.21
CA THR A 119 0.80 -21.45 8.91
C THR A 119 2.28 -21.54 8.54
N PHE A 120 3.11 -21.70 9.55
CA PHE A 120 4.57 -21.83 9.50
C PHE A 120 4.95 -23.18 10.11
N ASP A 121 4.96 -24.24 9.32
CA ASP A 121 5.23 -25.60 9.81
C ASP A 121 6.72 -25.81 10.10
N ILE A 122 7.58 -25.26 9.27
CA ILE A 122 9.04 -25.29 9.40
C ILE A 122 9.57 -23.89 9.74
N SER A 123 10.85 -23.82 10.09
CA SER A 123 11.51 -22.53 10.29
C SER A 123 11.44 -21.69 9.01
N THR A 124 10.60 -20.66 9.06
CA THR A 124 10.31 -19.78 7.92
C THR A 124 10.71 -18.37 8.25
N SER A 125 11.39 -17.70 7.32
CA SER A 125 11.68 -16.28 7.41
C SER A 125 11.14 -15.54 6.19
N ALA A 126 10.64 -14.32 6.43
CA ALA A 126 10.08 -13.48 5.37
C ALA A 126 10.33 -11.99 5.63
N ALA A 127 10.51 -11.26 4.55
CA ALA A 127 10.50 -9.81 4.53
C ALA A 127 9.10 -9.32 4.15
N ILE A 128 8.55 -8.37 4.91
CA ILE A 128 7.18 -7.88 4.71
C ILE A 128 7.21 -6.36 4.65
N LEU A 129 6.46 -5.80 3.70
CA LEU A 129 6.11 -4.38 3.66
C LEU A 129 4.62 -4.23 3.91
N ARG A 130 4.26 -3.39 4.88
CA ARG A 130 2.89 -2.92 5.08
C ARG A 130 2.70 -1.64 4.29
N ILE A 131 1.73 -1.65 3.38
CA ILE A 131 1.48 -0.60 2.38
C ILE A 131 0.09 -0.03 2.60
N SER A 132 -0.03 1.29 2.74
CA SER A 132 -1.33 1.95 2.87
C SER A 132 -2.16 1.80 1.59
N LYS A 133 -3.42 1.34 1.72
CA LYS A 133 -4.38 1.31 0.61
C LYS A 133 -4.68 2.70 0.06
N GLU A 134 -4.70 3.72 0.92
CA GLU A 134 -4.85 5.11 0.49
C GLU A 134 -3.66 5.55 -0.39
N ALA A 135 -2.42 5.19 -0.02
CA ALA A 135 -1.24 5.47 -0.85
C ALA A 135 -1.31 4.76 -2.21
N MET A 136 -1.87 3.54 -2.26
CA MET A 136 -2.15 2.81 -3.49
C MET A 136 -3.24 3.49 -4.32
N ARG A 137 -4.34 3.88 -3.67
CA ARG A 137 -5.48 4.57 -4.29
C ARG A 137 -5.07 5.89 -4.94
N ILE A 138 -4.30 6.72 -4.24
CA ILE A 138 -3.78 8.00 -4.75
C ILE A 138 -2.96 7.80 -6.02
N ARG A 139 -2.20 6.70 -6.10
CA ARG A 139 -1.40 6.34 -7.28
C ARG A 139 -2.22 5.64 -8.37
N GLY A 140 -3.51 5.42 -8.14
CA GLY A 140 -4.38 4.70 -9.06
C GLY A 140 -4.04 3.22 -9.19
N LEU A 141 -3.35 2.65 -8.21
CA LEU A 141 -3.02 1.23 -8.16
C LEU A 141 -4.19 0.42 -7.58
N PRO A 142 -4.37 -0.85 -7.96
CA PRO A 142 -5.27 -1.75 -7.28
C PRO A 142 -4.95 -1.83 -5.79
N TYR A 143 -5.96 -1.70 -4.93
CA TYR A 143 -5.78 -1.63 -3.48
C TYR A 143 -6.71 -2.58 -2.70
N SER A 144 -7.44 -3.45 -3.40
CA SER A 144 -8.30 -4.47 -2.77
C SER A 144 -8.17 -5.78 -3.52
N PHE A 145 -7.95 -6.88 -2.78
CA PHE A 145 -7.68 -8.21 -3.32
C PHE A 145 -8.46 -9.24 -2.52
N HIS A 146 -9.46 -9.86 -3.15
CA HIS A 146 -10.31 -10.85 -2.51
C HIS A 146 -9.58 -12.17 -2.18
N GLU A 147 -8.46 -12.42 -2.86
CA GLU A 147 -7.66 -13.63 -2.71
C GLU A 147 -6.18 -13.29 -2.61
N VAL A 148 -5.45 -14.17 -1.94
CA VAL A 148 -3.98 -14.11 -1.88
C VAL A 148 -3.39 -14.20 -3.28
N MET A 149 -2.53 -13.25 -3.63
CA MET A 149 -1.91 -13.19 -4.93
C MET A 149 -0.43 -13.55 -4.83
N GLY A 150 -0.04 -14.72 -5.39
CA GLY A 150 1.37 -15.00 -5.71
C GLY A 150 1.75 -14.42 -7.05
N ARG A 151 2.99 -14.00 -7.24
CA ARG A 151 3.51 -13.44 -8.46
C ARG A 151 4.35 -14.43 -9.25
N ASP A 152 4.35 -14.26 -10.57
CA ASP A 152 5.17 -15.07 -11.46
C ASP A 152 6.64 -14.64 -11.33
N LEU A 153 7.45 -15.54 -10.83
CA LEU A 153 8.89 -15.32 -10.66
C LEU A 153 9.70 -15.58 -11.95
N SER A 154 9.07 -15.98 -13.03
CA SER A 154 9.72 -16.06 -14.34
C SER A 154 9.92 -14.66 -14.97
N SER A 155 9.23 -13.64 -14.47
CA SER A 155 9.38 -12.25 -14.91
C SER A 155 10.63 -11.62 -14.29
N PRO A 156 11.62 -11.20 -15.09
CA PRO A 156 12.80 -10.49 -14.59
C PRO A 156 12.44 -9.20 -13.83
N ASP A 157 11.39 -8.50 -14.24
CA ASP A 157 10.95 -7.27 -13.62
C ASP A 157 10.41 -7.52 -12.21
N VAL A 158 9.65 -8.62 -12.01
CA VAL A 158 9.18 -9.03 -10.67
C VAL A 158 10.33 -9.43 -9.78
N LEU A 159 11.34 -10.12 -10.31
CA LEU A 159 12.54 -10.47 -9.55
C LEU A 159 13.29 -9.23 -9.04
N VAL A 160 13.43 -8.19 -9.87
CA VAL A 160 14.05 -6.93 -9.45
C VAL A 160 13.26 -6.28 -8.30
N VAL A 161 11.93 -6.26 -8.38
CA VAL A 161 11.10 -5.69 -7.29
C VAL A 161 11.21 -6.54 -6.03
N ARG A 162 11.23 -7.86 -6.13
CA ARG A 162 11.46 -8.78 -5.01
C ARG A 162 12.78 -8.45 -4.30
N ASP A 163 13.86 -8.36 -5.05
CA ASP A 163 15.20 -8.09 -4.51
C ASP A 163 15.27 -6.70 -3.87
N PHE A 164 14.57 -5.72 -4.47
CA PHE A 164 14.45 -4.40 -3.88
C PHE A 164 13.69 -4.41 -2.54
N VAL A 165 12.62 -5.19 -2.42
CA VAL A 165 11.90 -5.37 -1.15
C VAL A 165 12.79 -6.01 -0.08
N LEU A 166 13.54 -7.07 -0.44
CA LEU A 166 14.50 -7.71 0.45
C LEU A 166 15.56 -6.72 0.94
N PHE A 167 16.13 -5.94 0.02
CA PHE A 167 17.11 -4.90 0.34
C PHE A 167 16.52 -3.86 1.30
N LEU A 168 15.31 -3.35 1.02
CA LEU A 168 14.64 -2.34 1.84
C LEU A 168 14.44 -2.83 3.27
N VAL A 169 13.91 -4.03 3.45
CA VAL A 169 13.66 -4.60 4.78
C VAL A 169 14.98 -4.82 5.52
N ALA A 170 16.00 -5.38 4.86
CA ALA A 170 17.31 -5.62 5.48
C ALA A 170 18.05 -4.33 5.87
N LYS A 171 17.76 -3.19 5.26
CA LYS A 171 18.44 -1.90 5.52
C LYS A 171 17.58 -0.90 6.27
N SER A 172 16.31 -1.21 6.54
CA SER A 172 15.33 -0.28 7.11
C SER A 172 15.78 0.39 8.41
N SER A 173 16.46 -0.33 9.28
CA SER A 173 16.98 0.18 10.57
C SER A 173 18.25 1.03 10.44
N SER A 174 19.02 0.87 9.36
CA SER A 174 20.36 1.48 9.21
C SER A 174 20.40 2.74 8.33
N ILE A 175 19.35 3.03 7.54
CA ILE A 175 19.31 4.19 6.66
C ILE A 175 18.71 5.42 7.34
N SER A 176 19.08 6.63 6.89
CA SER A 176 18.50 7.88 7.39
C SER A 176 17.03 8.02 7.00
N GLN A 177 16.29 8.91 7.69
CA GLN A 177 14.87 9.14 7.39
C GLN A 177 14.66 9.67 5.97
N ASP A 178 15.50 10.60 5.50
CA ASP A 178 15.42 11.13 4.12
C ASP A 178 15.57 10.02 3.07
N VAL A 179 16.53 9.12 3.27
CA VAL A 179 16.73 7.96 2.38
C VAL A 179 15.53 7.02 2.46
N ALA A 180 15.01 6.75 3.67
CA ALA A 180 13.84 5.90 3.86
C ALA A 180 12.60 6.46 3.14
N ASP A 181 12.37 7.77 3.22
CA ASP A 181 11.25 8.43 2.54
C ASP A 181 11.37 8.31 1.02
N ARG A 182 12.54 8.56 0.45
CA ARG A 182 12.79 8.41 -0.99
C ARG A 182 12.64 6.96 -1.46
N MET A 183 13.24 6.02 -0.72
CA MET A 183 13.18 4.60 -1.06
C MET A 183 11.75 4.05 -0.98
N SER A 184 10.95 4.51 0.01
CA SER A 184 9.54 4.13 0.10
C SER A 184 8.74 4.63 -1.10
N GLN A 185 9.01 5.83 -1.60
CA GLN A 185 8.39 6.35 -2.82
C GLN A 185 8.76 5.50 -4.04
N HIS A 186 10.04 5.17 -4.22
CA HIS A 186 10.48 4.30 -5.32
C HIS A 186 9.85 2.90 -5.23
N CYS A 187 9.72 2.33 -4.03
CA CYS A 187 9.01 1.07 -3.84
C CYS A 187 7.56 1.16 -4.33
N MET A 188 6.87 2.24 -3.97
CA MET A 188 5.49 2.49 -4.41
C MET A 188 5.38 2.69 -5.93
N ASP A 189 6.38 3.29 -6.57
CA ASP A 189 6.42 3.49 -8.02
C ASP A 189 6.63 2.16 -8.77
N LEU A 190 7.28 1.18 -8.14
CA LEU A 190 7.49 -0.15 -8.71
C LEU A 190 6.32 -1.12 -8.46
N MET A 191 5.33 -0.74 -7.64
CA MET A 191 4.21 -1.64 -7.33
C MET A 191 3.35 -1.99 -8.54
N ASP A 192 3.31 -1.14 -9.58
CA ASP A 192 2.58 -1.43 -10.80
C ASP A 192 3.15 -2.64 -11.55
N ILE A 193 4.46 -2.86 -11.52
CA ILE A 193 5.14 -4.03 -12.08
C ILE A 193 4.60 -5.30 -11.41
N VAL A 194 4.64 -5.32 -10.07
CA VAL A 194 4.15 -6.45 -9.28
C VAL A 194 2.67 -6.71 -9.51
N LEU A 195 1.87 -5.66 -9.65
CA LEU A 195 0.42 -5.79 -9.76
C LEU A 195 -0.03 -6.18 -11.18
N ASN A 196 0.73 -5.84 -12.21
CA ASN A 196 0.35 -6.05 -13.60
C ASN A 196 0.99 -7.30 -14.25
N ASP A 197 1.98 -7.93 -13.62
CA ASP A 197 2.73 -9.05 -14.22
C ASP A 197 1.87 -10.31 -14.48
N GLY A 198 0.79 -10.54 -13.72
CA GLY A 198 -0.18 -11.62 -13.96
C GLY A 198 -1.14 -11.36 -15.13
N ALA A 199 -1.08 -10.19 -15.76
CA ALA A 199 -2.05 -9.74 -16.74
C ALA A 199 -1.71 -10.11 -18.20
N LYS A 200 -0.61 -10.82 -18.43
CA LYS A 200 -0.22 -11.27 -19.79
C LYS A 200 -1.09 -12.40 -20.36
N SER A 201 -1.98 -12.98 -19.55
CA SER A 201 -2.81 -14.15 -19.94
C SER A 201 -4.22 -13.84 -20.47
N GLY A 202 -4.63 -12.59 -20.57
CA GLY A 202 -5.97 -12.22 -21.07
C GLY A 202 -5.96 -11.01 -21.97
N ARG A 203 -5.63 -11.18 -23.24
CA ARG A 203 -5.27 -10.12 -24.20
C ARG A 203 -6.22 -8.93 -24.41
N ASN A 204 -7.45 -8.90 -23.88
CA ASN A 204 -8.39 -7.78 -24.17
C ASN A 204 -8.95 -7.02 -22.95
N ARG A 205 -9.02 -7.61 -21.76
CA ARG A 205 -9.43 -6.87 -20.54
C ARG A 205 -8.28 -6.14 -19.86
N THR A 206 -7.09 -6.69 -19.94
CA THR A 206 -5.83 -6.24 -19.33
C THR A 206 -5.33 -4.92 -19.91
N SER A 207 -5.50 -4.72 -21.20
CA SER A 207 -5.10 -3.50 -21.91
C SER A 207 -5.83 -2.26 -21.40
N ALA A 208 -7.15 -2.33 -21.15
CA ALA A 208 -7.94 -1.18 -20.70
C ALA A 208 -7.67 -0.83 -19.22
N SER A 209 -7.55 -1.81 -18.35
CA SER A 209 -7.27 -1.59 -16.91
C SER A 209 -5.85 -1.07 -16.70
N ALA A 210 -4.86 -1.63 -17.39
CA ALA A 210 -3.48 -1.14 -17.35
C ALA A 210 -3.37 0.28 -17.94
N LEU A 211 -4.11 0.58 -19.02
CA LEU A 211 -4.17 1.93 -19.57
C LEU A 211 -4.75 2.93 -18.57
N VAL A 212 -5.86 2.59 -17.90
CA VAL A 212 -6.47 3.43 -16.88
C VAL A 212 -5.51 3.69 -15.74
N LEU A 213 -4.77 2.67 -15.31
CA LEU A 213 -3.77 2.80 -14.26
C LEU A 213 -2.66 3.78 -14.66
N ARG A 214 -2.05 3.59 -15.82
CA ARG A 214 -1.03 4.50 -16.36
C ARG A 214 -1.56 5.93 -16.52
N ALA A 215 -2.80 6.07 -16.97
CA ALA A 215 -3.44 7.38 -17.10
C ALA A 215 -3.64 8.07 -15.74
N LYS A 216 -4.04 7.33 -14.71
CA LYS A 216 -4.16 7.87 -13.35
C LYS A 216 -2.79 8.32 -12.80
N GLN A 217 -1.72 7.60 -13.07
CA GLN A 217 -0.35 8.00 -12.69
C GLN A 217 0.06 9.30 -13.38
N VAL A 218 -0.15 9.40 -14.71
CA VAL A 218 0.12 10.62 -15.50
C VAL A 218 -0.69 11.79 -14.95
N ILE A 219 -1.99 11.60 -14.71
CA ILE A 219 -2.87 12.63 -14.14
C ILE A 219 -2.38 13.09 -12.77
N THR A 220 -2.04 12.17 -11.88
CA THR A 220 -1.57 12.52 -10.52
C THR A 220 -0.26 13.30 -10.56
N ARG A 221 0.69 12.86 -11.39
CA ARG A 221 1.99 13.52 -11.56
C ARG A 221 1.84 14.96 -12.10
N LEU A 222 0.92 15.16 -13.03
CA LEU A 222 0.77 16.40 -13.79
C LEU A 222 -0.46 17.22 -13.39
N ALA A 223 -1.16 16.87 -12.33
CA ALA A 223 -2.40 17.51 -11.89
C ALA A 223 -2.29 19.03 -11.74
N ARG A 224 -1.10 19.54 -11.39
CA ARG A 224 -0.84 20.96 -11.20
C ARG A 224 -0.70 21.75 -12.51
N ASN A 225 -0.55 21.07 -13.65
CA ASN A 225 -0.53 21.73 -14.95
C ASN A 225 -1.97 22.16 -15.32
N PRO A 226 -2.27 23.46 -15.46
CA PRO A 226 -3.63 23.93 -15.80
C PRO A 226 -4.10 23.47 -17.18
N ASP A 227 -3.18 23.24 -18.11
CA ASP A 227 -3.45 22.86 -19.50
C ASP A 227 -3.63 21.35 -19.70
N LEU A 228 -3.60 20.58 -18.62
CA LEU A 228 -3.75 19.13 -18.70
C LEU A 228 -5.19 18.77 -19.09
N ASP A 229 -5.34 18.21 -20.27
CA ASP A 229 -6.60 17.75 -20.84
C ASP A 229 -6.54 16.25 -21.25
N VAL A 230 -7.68 15.73 -21.72
CA VAL A 230 -7.75 14.33 -22.14
C VAL A 230 -6.88 14.05 -23.37
N GLY A 231 -6.72 15.03 -24.26
CA GLY A 231 -5.89 14.91 -25.44
C GLY A 231 -4.41 14.84 -25.10
N TRP A 232 -3.97 15.65 -24.13
CA TRP A 232 -2.61 15.62 -23.61
C TRP A 232 -2.29 14.27 -22.96
N ILE A 233 -3.17 13.78 -22.07
CA ILE A 233 -3.01 12.50 -21.39
C ILE A 233 -2.95 11.34 -22.40
N ALA A 234 -3.81 11.38 -23.41
CA ALA A 234 -3.87 10.36 -24.46
C ALA A 234 -2.58 10.34 -25.31
N ARG A 235 -2.03 11.50 -25.66
CA ARG A 235 -0.74 11.62 -26.37
C ARG A 235 0.41 11.04 -25.57
N GLU A 236 0.50 11.37 -24.27
CA GLU A 236 1.53 10.86 -23.35
C GLU A 236 1.50 9.32 -23.26
N LEU A 237 0.31 8.73 -23.39
CA LEU A 237 0.09 7.28 -23.33
C LEU A 237 0.09 6.59 -24.70
N SER A 238 0.33 7.35 -25.79
CA SER A 238 0.31 6.85 -27.17
C SER A 238 -1.00 6.15 -27.55
N VAL A 239 -2.14 6.73 -27.11
CA VAL A 239 -3.49 6.22 -27.43
C VAL A 239 -4.39 7.35 -27.94
N SER A 240 -5.55 7.02 -28.52
CA SER A 240 -6.54 8.02 -28.88
C SER A 240 -7.33 8.50 -27.66
N PRO A 241 -7.78 9.80 -27.61
CA PRO A 241 -8.63 10.31 -26.54
C PRO A 241 -9.92 9.50 -26.34
N ASN A 242 -10.51 9.02 -27.42
CA ASN A 242 -11.71 8.19 -27.40
C ASN A 242 -11.45 6.81 -26.73
N TYR A 243 -10.31 6.21 -27.04
CA TYR A 243 -9.92 4.94 -26.42
C TYR A 243 -9.65 5.10 -24.92
N LEU A 244 -8.93 6.16 -24.52
CA LEU A 244 -8.71 6.50 -23.13
C LEU A 244 -10.03 6.72 -22.36
N THR A 245 -10.94 7.53 -22.92
CA THR A 245 -12.25 7.81 -22.31
C THR A 245 -13.09 6.53 -22.18
N ARG A 246 -13.06 5.66 -23.21
CA ARG A 246 -13.75 4.37 -23.17
C ARG A 246 -13.16 3.43 -22.11
N ALA A 247 -11.85 3.39 -21.95
CA ALA A 247 -11.18 2.59 -20.93
C ALA A 247 -11.60 3.04 -19.50
N PHE A 248 -11.75 4.33 -19.28
CA PHE A 248 -12.20 4.87 -17.97
C PHE A 248 -13.65 4.51 -17.62
N ARG A 249 -14.52 4.17 -18.58
CA ARG A 249 -15.91 3.76 -18.30
C ARG A 249 -15.98 2.58 -17.32
N SER A 250 -15.02 1.67 -17.36
CA SER A 250 -14.94 0.54 -16.43
C SER A 250 -14.77 0.93 -14.97
N THR A 251 -14.31 2.17 -14.69
CA THR A 251 -14.13 2.71 -13.35
C THR A 251 -15.30 3.60 -12.87
N GLY A 252 -16.35 3.76 -13.68
CA GLY A 252 -17.46 4.67 -13.40
C GLY A 252 -17.09 6.17 -13.44
N GLN A 253 -15.88 6.51 -13.94
CA GLN A 253 -15.38 7.89 -13.98
C GLN A 253 -14.89 8.26 -15.38
N THR A 254 -14.64 9.55 -15.61
CA THR A 254 -13.90 10.04 -16.78
C THR A 254 -12.50 10.48 -16.35
N PRO A 255 -11.51 10.54 -17.29
CA PRO A 255 -10.17 11.04 -16.99
C PRO A 255 -10.19 12.42 -16.34
N MET A 256 -11.03 13.33 -16.86
CA MET A 256 -11.14 14.71 -16.35
C MET A 256 -11.82 14.80 -14.99
N ARG A 257 -12.76 13.90 -14.71
CA ARG A 257 -13.38 13.80 -13.39
C ARG A 257 -12.39 13.32 -12.34
N TYR A 258 -11.54 12.36 -12.72
CA TYR A 258 -10.43 11.92 -11.88
C TYR A 258 -9.40 13.03 -11.64
N LEU A 259 -8.99 13.77 -12.69
CA LEU A 259 -8.11 14.94 -12.54
C LEU A 259 -8.69 15.97 -11.56
N MET A 260 -9.97 16.26 -11.68
CA MET A 260 -10.66 17.20 -10.77
C MET A 260 -10.59 16.74 -9.32
N ALA A 261 -10.86 15.46 -9.05
CA ALA A 261 -10.77 14.89 -7.70
C ALA A 261 -9.34 15.00 -7.13
N VAL A 262 -8.32 14.72 -7.95
CA VAL A 262 -6.91 14.86 -7.54
C VAL A 262 -6.58 16.32 -7.19
N ARG A 263 -6.97 17.28 -8.01
CA ARG A 263 -6.75 18.71 -7.77
C ARG A 263 -7.42 19.20 -6.49
N LEU A 264 -8.66 18.77 -6.25
CA LEU A 264 -9.43 19.15 -5.05
C LEU A 264 -8.80 18.53 -3.79
N GLN A 265 -8.31 17.31 -3.87
CA GLN A 265 -7.60 16.68 -2.74
C GLN A 265 -6.26 17.36 -2.43
N LEU A 266 -5.49 17.76 -3.45
CA LEU A 266 -4.29 18.59 -3.29
C LEU A 266 -4.61 19.92 -2.62
N ALA A 267 -5.70 20.59 -3.05
CA ALA A 267 -6.14 21.85 -2.46
C ALA A 267 -6.56 21.68 -0.99
N LYS A 268 -7.29 20.62 -0.67
CA LYS A 268 -7.67 20.28 0.70
C LYS A 268 -6.44 20.19 1.62
N ASN A 269 -5.39 19.50 1.17
CA ASN A 269 -4.15 19.34 1.95
C ASN A 269 -3.41 20.69 2.13
N LEU A 270 -3.41 21.57 1.10
CA LEU A 270 -2.78 22.87 1.19
C LEU A 270 -3.58 23.88 2.05
N LEU A 271 -4.90 23.75 2.11
CA LEU A 271 -5.75 24.57 2.97
C LEU A 271 -5.57 24.30 4.47
N LEU A 272 -5.06 23.12 4.83
CA LEU A 272 -4.69 22.76 6.20
C LEU A 272 -3.36 23.39 6.64
N ALA A 273 -2.58 23.96 5.72
CA ALA A 273 -1.38 24.71 6.06
C ALA A 273 -1.75 26.10 6.62
N GLN A 274 -0.89 26.63 7.52
CA GLN A 274 -1.14 27.92 8.17
C GLN A 274 -1.26 29.08 7.14
N ASN A 275 -2.28 29.91 7.32
CA ASN A 275 -2.57 31.13 6.55
C ASN A 275 -2.75 30.93 5.03
N PRO A 276 -3.75 30.16 4.59
CA PRO A 276 -3.93 29.81 3.18
C PRO A 276 -4.55 30.96 2.37
N LYS A 277 -3.85 31.44 1.34
CA LYS A 277 -4.42 32.32 0.31
C LYS A 277 -5.19 31.46 -0.71
N VAL A 278 -6.50 31.39 -0.58
CA VAL A 278 -7.38 30.54 -1.41
C VAL A 278 -7.12 30.71 -2.92
N LYS A 279 -6.91 31.97 -3.39
CA LYS A 279 -6.59 32.27 -4.78
C LYS A 279 -5.26 31.64 -5.22
N GLU A 280 -4.23 31.72 -4.39
CA GLU A 280 -2.92 31.13 -4.67
C GLU A 280 -3.00 29.60 -4.71
N ILE A 281 -3.69 29.00 -3.74
CA ILE A 281 -3.90 27.54 -3.68
C ILE A 281 -4.60 27.06 -4.94
N SER A 282 -5.62 27.78 -5.44
CA SER A 282 -6.32 27.37 -6.66
C SER A 282 -5.37 27.22 -7.84
N PHE A 283 -4.48 28.18 -8.07
CA PHE A 283 -3.50 28.11 -9.16
C PHE A 283 -2.42 27.05 -8.93
N ARG A 284 -1.93 26.89 -7.70
CA ARG A 284 -0.96 25.84 -7.35
C ARG A 284 -1.51 24.43 -7.53
N CYS A 285 -2.83 24.27 -7.49
CA CYS A 285 -3.51 22.99 -7.75
C CYS A 285 -3.91 22.80 -9.21
N GLY A 286 -3.52 23.71 -10.11
CA GLY A 286 -3.76 23.60 -11.56
C GLY A 286 -5.13 24.10 -12.02
N PHE A 287 -5.84 24.91 -11.21
CA PHE A 287 -7.06 25.56 -11.66
C PHE A 287 -6.72 26.87 -12.41
N SER A 288 -7.31 27.08 -13.55
CA SER A 288 -7.18 28.31 -14.31
C SER A 288 -8.07 29.45 -13.77
N SER A 289 -9.08 29.13 -12.95
CA SER A 289 -10.02 30.09 -12.36
C SER A 289 -10.26 29.77 -10.89
N SER A 290 -10.03 30.78 -10.03
CA SER A 290 -10.30 30.68 -8.60
C SER A 290 -11.80 30.56 -8.30
N SER A 291 -12.66 31.21 -9.09
CA SER A 291 -14.10 31.10 -8.94
C SER A 291 -14.60 29.69 -9.24
N TYR A 292 -14.11 29.09 -10.32
CA TYR A 292 -14.42 27.70 -10.67
C TYR A 292 -13.91 26.74 -9.59
N PHE A 293 -12.70 26.95 -9.06
CA PHE A 293 -12.17 26.18 -7.95
C PHE A 293 -13.09 26.24 -6.73
N CYS A 294 -13.51 27.43 -6.28
CA CYS A 294 -14.38 27.57 -5.11
C CYS A 294 -15.70 26.83 -5.29
N ALA A 295 -16.32 26.92 -6.47
CA ALA A 295 -17.56 26.22 -6.77
C ALA A 295 -17.36 24.69 -6.78
N ALA A 296 -16.28 24.21 -7.40
CA ALA A 296 -15.95 22.78 -7.45
C ALA A 296 -15.64 22.23 -6.05
N PHE A 297 -14.88 22.96 -5.23
CA PHE A 297 -14.54 22.57 -3.86
C PHE A 297 -15.80 22.48 -2.97
N LYS A 298 -16.67 23.51 -3.02
CA LYS A 298 -17.93 23.50 -2.26
C LYS A 298 -18.83 22.34 -2.67
N ARG A 299 -18.90 22.03 -3.97
CA ARG A 299 -19.67 20.88 -4.47
C ARG A 299 -19.15 19.54 -3.97
N GLU A 300 -17.83 19.38 -3.85
CA GLU A 300 -17.18 18.13 -3.44
C GLU A 300 -17.21 17.92 -1.91
N PHE A 301 -16.94 19.01 -1.15
CA PHE A 301 -16.75 18.93 0.31
C PHE A 301 -17.89 19.55 1.13
N GLY A 302 -18.91 20.11 0.48
CA GLY A 302 -20.08 20.69 1.13
C GLY A 302 -19.91 22.12 1.65
N ILE A 303 -18.65 22.59 1.84
CA ILE A 303 -18.30 23.92 2.36
C ILE A 303 -17.29 24.61 1.46
N SER A 304 -17.20 25.94 1.55
CA SER A 304 -16.23 26.69 0.75
C SER A 304 -14.78 26.43 1.22
N PRO A 305 -13.77 26.66 0.35
CA PRO A 305 -12.36 26.54 0.72
C PRO A 305 -11.98 27.39 1.92
N LEU A 306 -12.56 28.59 2.04
CA LEU A 306 -12.29 29.51 3.13
C LEU A 306 -12.89 29.01 4.44
N GLU A 307 -14.15 28.57 4.43
CA GLU A 307 -14.80 27.95 5.59
C GLU A 307 -14.06 26.70 6.03
N PHE A 308 -13.61 25.87 5.07
CA PHE A 308 -12.82 24.67 5.36
C PHE A 308 -11.52 25.02 6.07
N ALA A 309 -10.80 26.04 5.62
CA ALA A 309 -9.56 26.49 6.24
C ALA A 309 -9.79 26.99 7.68
N TYR A 310 -10.82 27.81 7.91
CA TYR A 310 -11.12 28.31 9.26
C TYR A 310 -11.50 27.22 10.25
N LEU A 311 -12.30 26.25 9.86
CA LEU A 311 -12.73 25.14 10.72
C LEU A 311 -11.57 24.23 11.18
N HIS A 312 -10.41 24.27 10.53
CA HIS A 312 -9.27 23.38 10.82
C HIS A 312 -8.02 24.14 11.28
N VAL A 313 -8.06 25.47 11.45
CA VAL A 313 -6.97 26.28 12.02
C VAL A 313 -7.17 26.48 13.53
N GLU A 314 -8.37 26.24 14.06
CA GLU A 314 -8.69 26.38 15.50
C GLU A 314 -8.49 25.10 16.35
N ASN A 315 -7.90 24.05 15.78
CA ASN A 315 -7.47 22.84 16.49
C ASN A 315 -5.96 22.65 16.25
#